data_cda57e007418f65cfb39b8bd6ab026df
#
_entry.id   cda57e007418f65cfb39b8bd6ab026df
#
_cell.length_a   1.000
_cell.length_b   1.000
_cell.length_c   1.000
_cell.angle_alpha   90.00
_cell.angle_beta   90.00
_cell.angle_gamma   90.00
#
_symmetry.space_group_name_H-M   'P 1'
#
loop_
_entity.id
_entity.type
_entity.pdbx_description
1 polymer ?
#
loop_
_entity_poly.entity_id
_entity_poly.type
_entity_poly.pdbx_seq_one_letter_code
_entity_poly.pdbx_strand_id
1 'polypeptide(L)'
;MKAIQAALALGVALCATPLIVRAQADAPPAWAYPVNPPDFKLSPDDGTPRHVPDSTAAFTLTQARDLFFALDWHPSDHPPLPEIVAHGRKPDVMACGVCHRADGPRGPENASIAGLPAQYIVQQMADFKSGARTTSVPQRIPPQLMIKTAKGITDAEIEQAAAYFSGLKPRAVIKVVETATVPKTRVAGWFLAALPGGETEPIAGRIMEVPEDLERFELRDARSHFVAYVPPGSIEQGRQLASNGGNGKSAPCTICHGPELNGVGPIPGLAGRSPSYLVRQLYDFQHGTRAGPWSPLMAPDVINLTLDDMVALAAYAASLPP
;
A
#
# COMPACT_ATOMS: atom_id res chain seq x y z
N MET A 1 -64.72 -59.08 17.23
CA MET A 1 -63.41 -58.63 17.67
C MET A 1 -62.72 -58.00 16.42
N LYS A 2 -62.67 -56.69 16.29
CA LYS A 2 -62.11 -55.96 15.17
C LYS A 2 -60.80 -55.31 15.66
N ALA A 3 -59.66 -55.72 15.06
CA ALA A 3 -58.36 -55.13 15.33
C ALA A 3 -58.21 -53.84 14.52
N ILE A 4 -57.87 -52.71 15.17
CA ILE A 4 -57.56 -51.41 14.59
C ILE A 4 -56.05 -51.36 14.40
N GLN A 5 -55.59 -51.32 13.13
CA GLN A 5 -54.20 -51.02 12.81
C GLN A 5 -53.99 -49.50 12.76
N ALA A 6 -53.13 -48.99 13.63
CA ALA A 6 -52.68 -47.60 13.60
C ALA A 6 -51.41 -47.47 12.71
N ALA A 7 -51.48 -46.72 11.62
CA ALA A 7 -50.33 -46.40 10.79
C ALA A 7 -49.60 -45.16 11.34
N LEU A 8 -48.33 -45.33 11.74
CA LEU A 8 -47.44 -44.26 12.12
C LEU A 8 -46.83 -43.64 10.85
N ALA A 9 -47.16 -42.38 10.54
CA ALA A 9 -46.50 -41.62 9.49
C ALA A 9 -45.24 -40.95 10.05
N LEU A 10 -44.08 -41.41 9.63
CA LEU A 10 -42.78 -40.74 9.93
C LEU A 10 -42.61 -39.54 8.99
N GLY A 11 -42.75 -38.32 9.52
CA GLY A 11 -42.43 -37.10 8.81
C GLY A 11 -40.92 -36.85 8.81
N VAL A 12 -40.29 -36.98 7.66
CA VAL A 12 -38.88 -36.55 7.46
C VAL A 12 -38.84 -35.07 7.25
N ALA A 13 -38.41 -34.33 8.26
CA ALA A 13 -38.10 -32.88 8.14
C ALA A 13 -36.79 -32.72 7.36
N LEU A 14 -36.86 -32.30 6.10
CA LEU A 14 -35.68 -31.81 5.36
C LEU A 14 -35.26 -30.48 5.95
N CYS A 15 -34.19 -30.47 6.76
CA CYS A 15 -33.46 -29.28 7.09
C CYS A 15 -32.72 -28.74 5.84
N ALA A 16 -33.29 -27.76 5.17
CA ALA A 16 -32.61 -27.00 4.14
C ALA A 16 -31.54 -26.13 4.82
N THR A 17 -30.29 -26.58 4.82
CA THR A 17 -29.16 -25.74 5.17
C THR A 17 -29.04 -24.64 4.10
N PRO A 18 -29.02 -23.33 4.48
CA PRO A 18 -28.78 -22.29 3.49
C PRO A 18 -27.37 -22.48 2.91
N LEU A 19 -27.32 -22.75 1.61
CA LEU A 19 -26.09 -22.62 0.84
C LEU A 19 -25.67 -21.15 0.93
N ILE A 20 -24.69 -20.87 1.79
CA ILE A 20 -23.96 -19.62 1.76
C ILE A 20 -23.19 -19.65 0.44
N VAL A 21 -23.77 -19.02 -0.61
CA VAL A 21 -23.05 -18.68 -1.83
C VAL A 21 -21.97 -17.70 -1.39
N ARG A 22 -20.76 -18.20 -1.10
CA ARG A 22 -19.58 -17.35 -1.04
C ARG A 22 -19.48 -16.75 -2.44
N ALA A 23 -19.74 -15.44 -2.52
CA ALA A 23 -19.39 -14.68 -3.71
C ALA A 23 -17.95 -15.06 -4.06
N GLN A 24 -17.74 -15.47 -5.31
CA GLN A 24 -16.43 -15.80 -5.83
C GLN A 24 -15.57 -14.55 -5.60
N ALA A 25 -14.54 -14.66 -4.73
CA ALA A 25 -13.70 -13.52 -4.41
C ALA A 25 -13.15 -12.96 -5.72
N ASP A 26 -13.49 -11.71 -6.03
CA ASP A 26 -12.98 -11.03 -7.20
C ASP A 26 -11.45 -11.08 -7.18
N ALA A 27 -10.85 -11.38 -8.34
CA ALA A 27 -9.39 -11.48 -8.43
C ALA A 27 -8.75 -10.13 -8.04
N PRO A 28 -7.60 -10.15 -7.33
CA PRO A 28 -6.91 -8.91 -6.97
C PRO A 28 -6.68 -8.03 -8.20
N PRO A 29 -6.96 -6.71 -8.15
CA PRO A 29 -6.81 -5.83 -9.30
C PRO A 29 -5.34 -5.72 -9.73
N ALA A 30 -4.99 -6.29 -10.87
CA ALA A 30 -3.60 -6.43 -11.34
C ALA A 30 -2.84 -5.08 -11.40
N TRP A 31 -3.54 -3.99 -11.72
CA TRP A 31 -2.96 -2.64 -11.75
C TRP A 31 -2.51 -2.15 -10.37
N ALA A 32 -3.18 -2.59 -9.29
CA ALA A 32 -2.80 -2.25 -7.92
C ALA A 32 -1.68 -3.16 -7.39
N TYR A 33 -1.55 -4.37 -7.93
CA TYR A 33 -0.56 -5.37 -7.51
C TYR A 33 0.42 -5.72 -8.64
N PRO A 34 1.20 -4.77 -9.16
CA PRO A 34 2.13 -5.06 -10.25
C PRO A 34 3.13 -6.14 -9.82
N VAL A 35 3.29 -7.15 -10.69
CA VAL A 35 4.24 -8.26 -10.57
C VAL A 35 5.12 -8.25 -11.79
N ASN A 36 6.42 -8.39 -11.60
CA ASN A 36 7.35 -8.46 -12.73
C ASN A 36 7.03 -9.62 -13.67
N PRO A 37 7.05 -9.41 -14.98
CA PRO A 37 6.95 -10.52 -15.92
C PRO A 37 8.16 -11.47 -15.76
N PRO A 38 8.03 -12.74 -16.16
CA PRO A 38 9.08 -13.74 -15.96
C PRO A 38 10.42 -13.40 -16.63
N ASP A 39 10.39 -12.61 -17.68
CA ASP A 39 11.56 -12.16 -18.46
C ASP A 39 12.10 -10.80 -18.01
N PHE A 40 11.54 -10.23 -16.93
CA PHE A 40 11.97 -8.94 -16.39
C PHE A 40 13.46 -8.98 -15.99
N LYS A 41 14.22 -8.04 -16.54
CA LYS A 41 15.64 -7.84 -16.20
C LYS A 41 15.88 -6.38 -15.86
N LEU A 42 16.63 -6.15 -14.80
CA LEU A 42 17.17 -4.83 -14.53
C LEU A 42 18.23 -4.47 -15.57
N SER A 43 18.25 -3.21 -15.97
CA SER A 43 19.33 -2.69 -16.80
C SER A 43 20.68 -2.93 -16.10
N PRO A 44 21.71 -3.39 -16.81
CA PRO A 44 23.04 -3.55 -16.22
C PRO A 44 23.57 -2.20 -15.74
N ASP A 45 24.36 -2.22 -14.66
CA ASP A 45 25.12 -1.05 -14.22
C ASP A 45 26.38 -0.93 -15.10
N ASP A 46 26.58 0.25 -15.67
CA ASP A 46 27.78 0.59 -16.45
C ASP A 46 28.90 1.18 -15.59
N GLY A 47 28.67 1.28 -14.26
CA GLY A 47 29.59 1.87 -13.28
C GLY A 47 29.61 3.41 -13.31
N THR A 48 28.83 4.05 -14.19
CA THR A 48 28.79 5.51 -14.27
C THR A 48 28.07 6.09 -13.06
N PRO A 49 28.68 7.03 -12.30
CA PRO A 49 27.99 7.75 -11.25
C PRO A 49 26.82 8.55 -11.81
N ARG A 50 25.66 8.42 -11.20
CA ARG A 50 24.43 9.13 -11.52
C ARG A 50 24.24 10.28 -10.54
N HIS A 51 23.49 11.28 -10.95
CA HIS A 51 23.15 12.45 -10.17
C HIS A 51 21.66 12.69 -10.20
N VAL A 52 21.14 13.34 -9.18
CA VAL A 52 19.76 13.84 -9.17
C VAL A 52 19.77 15.37 -9.01
N PRO A 53 18.72 16.07 -9.44
CA PRO A 53 18.63 17.51 -9.27
C PRO A 53 18.80 17.93 -7.80
N ASP A 54 19.43 19.07 -7.58
CA ASP A 54 19.63 19.69 -6.26
C ASP A 54 20.43 18.83 -5.26
N SER A 55 21.27 17.91 -5.76
CA SER A 55 22.19 17.12 -4.96
C SER A 55 23.61 17.20 -5.49
N THR A 56 24.59 17.23 -4.60
CA THR A 56 26.01 17.10 -4.93
C THR A 56 26.52 15.67 -4.84
N ALA A 57 25.69 14.75 -4.32
CA ALA A 57 26.03 13.34 -4.22
C ALA A 57 26.03 12.66 -5.61
N ALA A 58 26.76 11.55 -5.71
CA ALA A 58 26.82 10.73 -6.89
C ALA A 58 26.83 9.26 -6.48
N PHE A 59 25.95 8.45 -7.08
CA PHE A 59 25.86 7.01 -6.80
C PHE A 59 25.70 6.21 -8.10
N THR A 60 26.21 4.99 -8.11
CA THR A 60 26.00 4.05 -9.22
C THR A 60 24.65 3.34 -9.11
N LEU A 61 24.21 2.69 -10.19
CA LEU A 61 23.00 1.85 -10.14
C LEU A 61 23.18 0.65 -9.19
N THR A 62 24.39 0.12 -9.04
CA THR A 62 24.69 -0.94 -8.07
C THR A 62 24.43 -0.46 -6.64
N GLN A 63 24.87 0.75 -6.30
CA GLN A 63 24.57 1.34 -4.98
C GLN A 63 23.07 1.61 -4.79
N ALA A 64 22.38 2.11 -5.82
CA ALA A 64 20.93 2.35 -5.78
C ALA A 64 20.09 1.07 -5.59
N ARG A 65 20.66 -0.08 -5.89
CA ARG A 65 20.03 -1.41 -5.79
C ARG A 65 20.48 -2.21 -4.59
N ASP A 66 21.47 -1.73 -3.83
CA ASP A 66 21.91 -2.38 -2.60
C ASP A 66 20.80 -2.24 -1.52
N LEU A 67 20.28 -3.37 -1.07
CA LEU A 67 19.23 -3.40 -0.05
C LEU A 67 19.74 -3.06 1.36
N PHE A 68 21.06 -2.91 1.52
CA PHE A 68 21.72 -2.57 2.78
C PHE A 68 22.41 -1.21 2.76
N PHE A 69 22.03 -0.36 1.80
CA PHE A 69 22.55 1.00 1.70
C PHE A 69 21.45 1.96 1.24
N ALA A 70 20.89 2.73 2.15
CA ALA A 70 19.93 3.78 1.80
C ALA A 70 20.67 4.98 1.21
N LEU A 71 20.43 5.27 -0.09
CA LEU A 71 20.98 6.46 -0.71
C LEU A 71 20.40 7.70 -0.06
N ASP A 72 21.29 8.59 0.33
CA ASP A 72 20.95 9.90 0.88
C ASP A 72 21.38 11.00 -0.09
N TRP A 73 20.45 11.39 -0.95
CA TRP A 73 20.64 12.46 -1.93
C TRP A 73 20.53 13.86 -1.30
N HIS A 74 19.79 14.00 -0.22
CA HIS A 74 19.38 15.27 0.37
C HIS A 74 19.47 15.25 1.90
N PRO A 75 20.69 15.15 2.48
CA PRO A 75 20.87 14.99 3.92
C PRO A 75 20.36 16.17 4.76
N SER A 76 20.08 17.29 4.14
CA SER A 76 19.47 18.46 4.82
C SER A 76 17.95 18.36 5.00
N ASP A 77 17.28 17.38 4.36
CA ASP A 77 15.81 17.26 4.37
C ASP A 77 15.28 16.48 5.58
N HIS A 78 16.16 15.85 6.36
CA HIS A 78 15.80 14.98 7.47
C HIS A 78 16.89 14.96 8.57
N PRO A 79 16.56 14.53 9.79
CA PRO A 79 17.56 14.28 10.84
C PRO A 79 18.58 13.20 10.42
N PRO A 80 19.73 13.08 11.10
CA PRO A 80 20.68 12.00 10.86
C PRO A 80 20.01 10.64 10.88
N LEU A 81 20.35 9.79 9.90
CA LEU A 81 19.79 8.45 9.74
C LEU A 81 20.30 7.53 10.86
N PRO A 82 19.41 6.86 11.61
CA PRO A 82 19.81 5.74 12.44
C PRO A 82 20.41 4.62 11.59
N GLU A 83 21.34 3.83 12.16
CA GLU A 83 22.04 2.74 11.46
C GLU A 83 21.07 1.76 10.80
N ILE A 84 20.00 1.39 11.49
CA ILE A 84 18.96 0.49 10.96
C ILE A 84 18.20 1.08 9.76
N VAL A 85 18.13 2.41 9.66
CA VAL A 85 17.52 3.11 8.53
C VAL A 85 18.50 3.24 7.37
N ALA A 86 19.78 3.57 7.66
CA ALA A 86 20.81 3.81 6.67
C ALA A 86 21.37 2.51 6.05
N HIS A 87 21.63 1.51 6.87
CA HIS A 87 22.38 0.30 6.46
C HIS A 87 21.67 -1.01 6.81
N GLY A 88 20.78 -1.03 7.79
CA GLY A 88 20.20 -2.27 8.27
C GLY A 88 21.27 -3.17 8.92
N ARG A 89 21.06 -4.49 8.86
CA ARG A 89 21.99 -5.48 9.41
C ARG A 89 22.04 -6.74 8.56
N LYS A 90 23.12 -6.89 7.78
CA LYS A 90 23.36 -8.06 6.92
C LYS A 90 23.35 -9.36 7.73
N PRO A 91 22.89 -10.49 7.15
CA PRO A 91 22.35 -10.62 5.80
C PRO A 91 20.82 -10.48 5.71
N ASP A 92 20.10 -10.30 6.83
CA ASP A 92 18.65 -10.53 6.88
C ASP A 92 17.81 -9.27 7.09
N VAL A 93 18.36 -8.23 7.71
CA VAL A 93 17.66 -6.99 8.01
C VAL A 93 18.08 -5.90 7.03
N MET A 94 17.25 -5.67 6.00
CA MET A 94 17.50 -4.64 5.02
C MET A 94 17.37 -3.24 5.62
N ALA A 95 18.11 -2.27 5.07
CA ALA A 95 18.01 -0.89 5.49
C ALA A 95 16.60 -0.33 5.23
N CYS A 96 15.94 0.21 6.25
CA CYS A 96 14.57 0.72 6.13
C CYS A 96 14.49 1.84 5.07
N GLY A 97 15.51 2.71 5.01
CA GLY A 97 15.59 3.83 4.09
C GLY A 97 15.69 3.43 2.61
N VAL A 98 16.14 2.22 2.29
CA VAL A 98 16.14 1.73 0.90
C VAL A 98 14.72 1.64 0.36
N CYS A 99 13.82 1.07 1.14
CA CYS A 99 12.42 0.88 0.74
C CYS A 99 11.52 2.04 1.16
N HIS A 100 11.78 2.71 2.26
CA HIS A 100 10.96 3.82 2.76
C HIS A 100 11.60 5.20 2.58
N ARG A 101 12.74 5.30 1.90
CA ARG A 101 13.60 6.48 1.72
C ARG A 101 14.09 7.09 3.06
N ALA A 102 15.04 8.00 2.96
CA ALA A 102 15.56 8.70 4.13
C ALA A 102 14.50 9.55 4.86
N ASP A 103 13.60 10.14 4.12
CA ASP A 103 12.57 11.06 4.62
C ASP A 103 11.13 10.48 4.60
N GLY A 104 10.98 9.19 4.34
CA GLY A 104 9.74 8.43 4.50
C GLY A 104 8.66 8.54 3.43
N PRO A 105 8.65 9.48 2.45
CA PRO A 105 7.65 9.51 1.39
C PRO A 105 7.88 8.37 0.41
N ARG A 106 6.75 7.86 -0.16
CA ARG A 106 6.81 6.70 -1.05
C ARG A 106 5.83 6.82 -2.20
N GLY A 107 6.24 6.23 -3.29
CA GLY A 107 5.41 5.97 -4.44
C GLY A 107 4.57 4.69 -4.30
N PRO A 108 4.09 4.18 -5.44
CA PRO A 108 3.09 3.11 -5.47
C PRO A 108 3.57 1.77 -4.92
N GLU A 109 4.87 1.52 -4.83
CA GLU A 109 5.36 0.17 -4.47
C GLU A 109 5.31 -0.14 -2.98
N ASN A 110 5.49 0.86 -2.09
CA ASN A 110 5.61 0.67 -0.64
C ASN A 110 4.75 1.67 0.15
N ALA A 111 4.71 1.53 1.47
CA ALA A 111 4.03 2.47 2.36
C ALA A 111 4.83 3.77 2.52
N SER A 112 4.15 4.92 2.47
CA SER A 112 4.65 6.16 3.07
C SER A 112 4.53 6.04 4.58
N ILE A 113 5.64 6.17 5.32
CA ILE A 113 5.66 5.99 6.77
C ILE A 113 6.07 7.23 7.55
N ALA A 114 6.47 8.32 6.88
CA ALA A 114 6.68 9.61 7.53
C ALA A 114 5.43 10.07 8.29
N GLY A 115 5.62 10.48 9.54
CA GLY A 115 4.56 11.00 10.40
C GLY A 115 3.52 9.98 10.86
N LEU A 116 3.70 8.67 10.55
CA LEU A 116 2.85 7.63 11.14
C LEU A 116 3.15 7.48 12.63
N PRO A 117 2.14 7.20 13.48
CA PRO A 117 2.38 6.95 14.90
C PRO A 117 3.40 5.83 15.11
N ALA A 118 4.38 6.04 15.99
CA ALA A 118 5.42 5.03 16.27
C ALA A 118 4.82 3.70 16.70
N GLN A 119 3.80 3.72 17.56
CA GLN A 119 3.08 2.53 18.00
C GLN A 119 2.44 1.76 16.81
N TYR A 120 1.90 2.47 15.83
CA TYR A 120 1.37 1.84 14.61
C TYR A 120 2.48 1.16 13.82
N ILE A 121 3.64 1.82 13.64
CA ILE A 121 4.80 1.23 12.93
C ILE A 121 5.26 -0.05 13.63
N VAL A 122 5.43 0.00 14.95
CA VAL A 122 5.82 -1.16 15.78
C VAL A 122 4.82 -2.30 15.62
N GLN A 123 3.50 -2.02 15.70
CA GLN A 123 2.48 -3.04 15.53
C GLN A 123 2.52 -3.66 14.13
N GLN A 124 2.71 -2.85 13.07
CA GLN A 124 2.80 -3.40 11.72
C GLN A 124 4.03 -4.30 11.52
N MET A 125 5.14 -3.99 12.18
CA MET A 125 6.32 -4.87 12.18
C MET A 125 6.02 -6.20 12.88
N ALA A 126 5.32 -6.18 14.01
CA ALA A 126 4.86 -7.39 14.69
C ALA A 126 3.90 -8.22 13.83
N ASP A 127 2.98 -7.57 13.10
CA ASP A 127 2.05 -8.22 12.19
C ASP A 127 2.77 -8.92 11.01
N PHE A 128 3.79 -8.30 10.43
CA PHE A 128 4.63 -8.94 9.42
C PHE A 128 5.46 -10.09 10.00
N LYS A 129 6.02 -9.92 11.20
CA LYS A 129 6.85 -10.92 11.89
C LYS A 129 6.06 -12.20 12.21
N SER A 130 4.82 -12.05 12.67
CA SER A 130 3.91 -13.15 12.98
C SER A 130 3.26 -13.79 11.76
N GLY A 131 3.29 -13.14 10.59
CA GLY A 131 2.56 -13.55 9.40
C GLY A 131 1.08 -13.16 9.40
N ALA A 132 0.62 -12.38 10.38
CA ALA A 132 -0.73 -11.84 10.41
C ALA A 132 -0.96 -10.78 9.29
N ARG A 133 0.11 -10.14 8.82
CA ARG A 133 0.09 -9.25 7.67
C ARG A 133 0.89 -9.85 6.52
N THR A 134 0.17 -10.18 5.44
CA THR A 134 0.70 -10.70 4.19
C THR A 134 0.20 -9.84 3.01
N THR A 135 -0.15 -10.45 1.90
CA THR A 135 -0.72 -9.78 0.71
C THR A 135 -1.59 -10.74 -0.08
N SER A 136 -2.63 -10.23 -0.73
CA SER A 136 -3.51 -11.01 -1.60
C SER A 136 -2.81 -11.51 -2.89
N VAL A 137 -1.62 -10.99 -3.20
CA VAL A 137 -0.77 -11.44 -4.33
C VAL A 137 0.60 -11.87 -3.81
N PRO A 138 0.78 -13.14 -3.42
CA PRO A 138 2.03 -13.64 -2.82
C PRO A 138 3.28 -13.50 -3.71
N GLN A 139 3.11 -13.41 -5.03
CA GLN A 139 4.21 -13.23 -5.99
C GLN A 139 4.84 -11.83 -5.94
N ARG A 140 4.17 -10.90 -5.25
CA ARG A 140 4.66 -9.54 -5.14
C ARG A 140 5.83 -9.45 -4.17
N ILE A 141 6.98 -8.95 -4.65
CA ILE A 141 8.25 -8.95 -3.91
C ILE A 141 8.26 -8.03 -2.68
N PRO A 142 7.79 -6.76 -2.71
CA PRO A 142 7.92 -5.87 -1.56
C PRO A 142 7.36 -6.41 -0.24
N PRO A 143 6.17 -7.03 -0.18
CA PRO A 143 5.68 -7.65 1.06
C PRO A 143 6.55 -8.82 1.54
N GLN A 144 7.14 -9.62 0.62
CA GLN A 144 8.04 -10.72 0.98
C GLN A 144 9.32 -10.20 1.64
N LEU A 145 9.89 -9.10 1.11
CA LEU A 145 11.06 -8.44 1.70
C LEU A 145 10.74 -7.86 3.08
N MET A 146 9.55 -7.25 3.26
CA MET A 146 9.12 -6.77 4.58
C MET A 146 8.97 -7.91 5.60
N ILE A 147 8.37 -9.03 5.20
CA ILE A 147 8.24 -10.21 6.07
C ILE A 147 9.62 -10.76 6.46
N LYS A 148 10.55 -10.84 5.49
CA LYS A 148 11.93 -11.27 5.76
C LYS A 148 12.61 -10.33 6.76
N THR A 149 12.55 -9.02 6.52
CA THR A 149 13.13 -8.02 7.43
C THR A 149 12.51 -8.10 8.82
N ALA A 150 11.18 -8.19 8.91
CA ALA A 150 10.46 -8.25 10.18
C ALA A 150 10.82 -9.49 11.02
N LYS A 151 11.16 -10.61 10.38
CA LYS A 151 11.61 -11.83 11.09
C LYS A 151 13.02 -11.71 11.66
N GLY A 152 13.89 -10.91 11.04
CA GLY A 152 15.29 -10.76 11.44
C GLY A 152 15.56 -9.57 12.37
N ILE A 153 14.71 -8.55 12.36
CA ILE A 153 14.91 -7.31 13.11
C ILE A 153 14.59 -7.50 14.59
N THR A 154 15.37 -6.86 15.46
CA THR A 154 15.13 -6.82 16.91
C THR A 154 14.10 -5.76 17.29
N ASP A 155 13.48 -5.89 18.46
CA ASP A 155 12.50 -4.93 18.95
C ASP A 155 13.12 -3.54 19.16
N ALA A 156 14.37 -3.46 19.64
CA ALA A 156 15.09 -2.19 19.79
C ALA A 156 15.35 -1.49 18.43
N GLU A 157 15.70 -2.25 17.39
CA GLU A 157 15.86 -1.71 16.03
C GLU A 157 14.51 -1.22 15.46
N ILE A 158 13.40 -1.93 15.74
CA ILE A 158 12.05 -1.51 15.35
C ILE A 158 11.69 -0.19 16.04
N GLU A 159 11.89 -0.08 17.35
CA GLU A 159 11.62 1.12 18.13
C GLU A 159 12.43 2.33 17.61
N GLN A 160 13.70 2.12 17.30
CA GLN A 160 14.57 3.16 16.74
C GLN A 160 14.07 3.64 15.36
N ALA A 161 13.73 2.72 14.46
CA ALA A 161 13.18 3.07 13.16
C ALA A 161 11.80 3.74 13.28
N ALA A 162 10.93 3.23 14.17
CA ALA A 162 9.61 3.80 14.40
C ALA A 162 9.67 5.22 14.95
N ALA A 163 10.55 5.49 15.91
CA ALA A 163 10.80 6.82 16.46
C ALA A 163 11.28 7.78 15.36
N TYR A 164 12.23 7.35 14.52
CA TYR A 164 12.76 8.14 13.43
C TYR A 164 11.66 8.54 12.44
N PHE A 165 10.94 7.57 11.85
CA PHE A 165 9.94 7.84 10.84
C PHE A 165 8.70 8.56 11.39
N SER A 166 8.32 8.31 12.65
CA SER A 166 7.23 9.03 13.32
C SER A 166 7.54 10.52 13.51
N GLY A 167 8.80 10.87 13.73
CA GLY A 167 9.24 12.25 13.87
C GLY A 167 9.35 13.04 12.57
N LEU A 168 9.26 12.38 11.42
CA LEU A 168 9.34 13.04 10.11
C LEU A 168 8.01 13.71 9.74
N LYS A 169 8.09 14.84 9.04
CA LYS A 169 6.90 15.49 8.48
C LYS A 169 6.54 14.84 7.15
N PRO A 170 5.27 14.41 6.95
CA PRO A 170 4.80 13.97 5.66
C PRO A 170 4.94 15.09 4.61
N ARG A 171 5.22 14.71 3.36
CA ARG A 171 5.33 15.64 2.23
C ARG A 171 4.37 15.27 1.12
N ALA A 172 3.81 16.27 0.46
CA ALA A 172 2.97 16.09 -0.73
C ALA A 172 3.86 15.73 -1.93
N VAL A 173 3.85 14.47 -2.32
CA VAL A 173 4.62 13.96 -3.47
C VAL A 173 3.71 13.36 -4.55
N ILE A 174 2.39 13.37 -4.35
CA ILE A 174 1.42 12.77 -5.26
C ILE A 174 0.46 13.84 -5.77
N LYS A 175 0.37 13.98 -7.09
CA LYS A 175 -0.63 14.79 -7.77
C LYS A 175 -1.75 13.88 -8.26
N VAL A 176 -2.96 14.05 -7.75
CA VAL A 176 -4.13 13.30 -8.23
C VAL A 176 -4.79 14.04 -9.38
N VAL A 177 -5.07 13.32 -10.47
CA VAL A 177 -5.68 13.87 -11.70
C VAL A 177 -6.87 13.02 -12.11
N GLU A 178 -8.05 13.59 -12.10
CA GLU A 178 -9.25 12.97 -12.67
C GLU A 178 -9.21 13.03 -14.19
N THR A 179 -9.30 11.87 -14.85
CA THR A 179 -9.23 11.78 -16.31
C THR A 179 -9.89 10.50 -16.84
N ALA A 180 -10.35 10.53 -18.07
CA ALA A 180 -10.89 9.36 -18.78
C ALA A 180 -9.79 8.53 -19.47
N THR A 181 -8.60 9.11 -19.72
CA THR A 181 -7.49 8.47 -20.43
C THR A 181 -6.17 8.61 -19.68
N VAL A 182 -5.34 7.60 -19.75
CA VAL A 182 -4.05 7.52 -19.03
C VAL A 182 -2.94 7.09 -19.97
N PRO A 183 -1.67 7.37 -19.65
CA PRO A 183 -0.55 6.81 -20.39
C PRO A 183 -0.61 5.28 -20.39
N LYS A 184 -0.27 4.64 -21.51
CA LYS A 184 0.05 3.20 -21.50
C LYS A 184 1.26 2.96 -20.63
N THR A 185 1.26 1.84 -19.89
CA THR A 185 2.30 1.54 -18.93
C THR A 185 2.88 0.14 -19.10
N ARG A 186 4.03 -0.07 -18.52
CA ARG A 186 4.64 -1.38 -18.27
C ARG A 186 4.94 -1.56 -16.79
N VAL A 187 5.05 -2.79 -16.36
CA VAL A 187 5.60 -3.08 -15.03
C VAL A 187 7.11 -2.85 -15.05
N ALA A 188 7.61 -2.05 -14.12
CA ALA A 188 9.02 -1.70 -13.98
C ALA A 188 9.47 -1.98 -12.54
N GLY A 189 9.98 -3.18 -12.29
CA GLY A 189 10.23 -3.61 -10.93
C GLY A 189 8.93 -3.92 -10.19
N TRP A 190 8.48 -3.03 -9.33
CA TRP A 190 7.31 -3.27 -8.46
C TRP A 190 6.22 -2.21 -8.61
N PHE A 191 6.31 -1.41 -9.64
CA PHE A 191 5.42 -0.28 -9.93
C PHE A 191 5.12 -0.20 -11.44
N LEU A 192 4.25 0.72 -11.83
CA LEU A 192 3.94 1.01 -13.22
C LEU A 192 4.75 2.22 -13.68
N ALA A 193 5.37 2.11 -14.86
CA ALA A 193 6.05 3.19 -15.55
C ALA A 193 5.37 3.46 -16.89
N ALA A 194 5.20 4.73 -17.24
CA ALA A 194 4.69 5.12 -18.55
C ALA A 194 5.59 4.61 -19.66
N LEU A 195 4.99 4.15 -20.77
CA LEU A 195 5.73 3.82 -21.99
C LEU A 195 6.22 5.10 -22.66
N PRO A 196 7.42 5.08 -23.28
CA PRO A 196 7.86 6.18 -24.10
C PRO A 196 6.94 6.33 -25.32
N GLY A 197 6.79 7.57 -25.83
CA GLY A 197 5.98 7.82 -27.05
C GLY A 197 4.62 8.44 -26.79
N GLY A 198 4.19 8.54 -25.53
CA GLY A 198 2.96 9.29 -25.17
C GLY A 198 1.64 8.64 -25.55
N GLU A 199 1.66 7.33 -25.90
CA GLU A 199 0.42 6.59 -26.18
C GLU A 199 -0.45 6.52 -24.92
N THR A 200 -1.76 6.63 -25.14
CA THR A 200 -2.76 6.59 -24.07
C THR A 200 -3.74 5.43 -24.24
N GLU A 201 -4.45 5.12 -23.15
CA GLU A 201 -5.53 4.14 -23.11
C GLU A 201 -6.63 4.61 -22.14
N PRO A 202 -7.86 4.06 -22.22
CA PRO A 202 -8.92 4.37 -21.25
C PRO A 202 -8.51 3.98 -19.83
N ILE A 203 -8.87 4.82 -18.83
CA ILE A 203 -8.61 4.51 -17.41
C ILE A 203 -9.41 3.31 -16.90
N ALA A 204 -10.58 3.05 -17.46
CA ALA A 204 -11.40 1.86 -17.22
C ALA A 204 -11.62 1.53 -15.72
N GLY A 205 -12.00 2.53 -14.91
CA GLY A 205 -12.35 2.34 -13.50
C GLY A 205 -11.18 2.04 -12.56
N ARG A 206 -9.93 2.16 -13.02
CA ARG A 206 -8.72 1.86 -12.21
C ARG A 206 -7.98 3.12 -11.79
N ILE A 207 -7.02 2.97 -10.90
CA ILE A 207 -6.00 3.98 -10.62
C ILE A 207 -4.75 3.65 -11.43
N MET A 208 -4.17 4.67 -12.05
CA MET A 208 -2.87 4.58 -12.70
C MET A 208 -1.91 5.55 -12.02
N GLU A 209 -0.95 5.02 -11.26
CA GLU A 209 0.02 5.83 -10.53
C GLU A 209 1.42 5.58 -11.09
N VAL A 210 2.04 6.64 -11.59
CA VAL A 210 3.34 6.59 -12.26
C VAL A 210 4.27 7.68 -11.73
N PRO A 211 5.59 7.47 -11.70
CA PRO A 211 6.54 8.55 -11.40
C PRO A 211 6.50 9.62 -12.51
N GLU A 212 6.65 10.89 -12.13
CA GLU A 212 6.82 11.99 -13.09
C GLU A 212 8.16 11.89 -13.81
N ASP A 213 9.20 11.48 -13.09
CA ASP A 213 10.55 11.24 -13.59
C ASP A 213 10.97 9.81 -13.20
N LEU A 214 11.02 8.94 -14.21
CA LEU A 214 11.33 7.52 -13.99
C LEU A 214 12.77 7.32 -13.52
N GLU A 215 13.76 8.01 -14.15
CA GLU A 215 15.16 7.86 -13.79
C GLU A 215 15.42 8.32 -12.34
N ARG A 216 14.90 9.48 -11.96
CA ARG A 216 14.96 10.00 -10.60
C ARG A 216 14.38 9.02 -9.59
N PHE A 217 13.25 8.40 -9.93
CA PHE A 217 12.62 7.42 -9.06
C PHE A 217 13.43 6.13 -8.94
N GLU A 218 13.98 5.61 -10.05
CA GLU A 218 14.85 4.42 -10.07
C GLU A 218 16.14 4.66 -9.28
N LEU A 219 16.66 5.89 -9.28
CA LEU A 219 17.78 6.34 -8.44
C LEU A 219 17.40 6.54 -6.97
N ARG A 220 16.16 6.24 -6.62
CA ARG A 220 15.65 6.30 -5.23
C ARG A 220 15.71 7.68 -4.60
N ASP A 221 15.61 8.74 -5.39
CA ASP A 221 15.52 10.09 -4.87
C ASP A 221 14.23 10.27 -4.06
N ALA A 222 14.38 10.69 -2.81
CA ALA A 222 13.28 10.96 -1.89
C ALA A 222 12.38 12.12 -2.33
N ARG A 223 12.88 13.01 -3.19
CA ARG A 223 12.13 14.11 -3.80
C ARG A 223 11.40 13.71 -5.10
N SER A 224 11.31 12.42 -5.43
CA SER A 224 10.53 11.95 -6.58
C SER A 224 9.05 12.24 -6.39
N HIS A 225 8.41 12.73 -7.45
CA HIS A 225 6.98 13.02 -7.50
C HIS A 225 6.24 12.00 -8.38
N PHE A 226 4.92 11.87 -8.15
CA PHE A 226 4.06 10.92 -8.83
C PHE A 226 2.79 11.59 -9.32
N VAL A 227 2.29 11.13 -10.47
CA VAL A 227 0.93 11.42 -10.91
C VAL A 227 0.08 10.18 -10.70
N ALA A 228 -1.02 10.35 -9.98
CA ALA A 228 -2.06 9.35 -9.79
C ALA A 228 -3.28 9.76 -10.61
N TYR A 229 -3.48 9.11 -11.73
CA TYR A 229 -4.69 9.26 -12.55
C TYR A 229 -5.80 8.43 -11.95
N VAL A 230 -6.99 9.04 -11.82
CA VAL A 230 -8.18 8.41 -11.25
C VAL A 230 -9.41 8.67 -12.14
N PRO A 231 -10.47 7.84 -12.09
CA PRO A 231 -11.68 8.07 -12.89
C PRO A 231 -12.33 9.42 -12.56
N PRO A 232 -12.95 10.08 -13.52
CA PRO A 232 -13.70 11.32 -13.29
C PRO A 232 -14.78 11.15 -12.23
N GLY A 233 -14.86 12.08 -11.28
CA GLY A 233 -15.81 12.06 -10.16
C GLY A 233 -15.40 11.21 -8.96
N SER A 234 -14.26 10.48 -9.02
CA SER A 234 -13.79 9.60 -7.94
C SER A 234 -13.49 10.35 -6.65
N ILE A 235 -12.92 11.55 -6.74
CA ILE A 235 -12.54 12.34 -5.55
C ILE A 235 -13.81 12.73 -4.76
N GLU A 236 -14.84 13.23 -5.45
CA GLU A 236 -16.08 13.64 -4.79
C GLU A 236 -16.85 12.42 -4.24
N GLN A 237 -16.91 11.32 -5.00
CA GLN A 237 -17.52 10.08 -4.54
C GLN A 237 -16.79 9.55 -3.29
N GLY A 238 -15.46 9.57 -3.29
CA GLY A 238 -14.65 9.15 -2.15
C GLY A 238 -14.84 10.05 -0.93
N ARG A 239 -14.95 11.37 -1.13
CA ARG A 239 -15.26 12.33 -0.07
C ARG A 239 -16.59 12.01 0.63
N GLN A 240 -17.64 11.76 -0.17
CA GLN A 240 -18.97 11.40 0.36
C GLN A 240 -18.90 10.07 1.13
N LEU A 241 -18.30 9.05 0.54
CA LEU A 241 -18.17 7.73 1.16
C LEU A 241 -17.36 7.80 2.47
N ALA A 242 -16.25 8.53 2.50
CA ALA A 242 -15.43 8.72 3.68
C ALA A 242 -16.16 9.45 4.82
N SER A 243 -17.07 10.38 4.47
CA SER A 243 -17.78 11.20 5.47
C SER A 243 -19.09 10.60 5.96
N ASN A 244 -19.79 9.76 5.18
CA ASN A 244 -21.11 9.24 5.51
C ASN A 244 -21.23 7.71 5.50
N GLY A 245 -20.17 6.98 5.12
CA GLY A 245 -20.16 5.52 5.12
C GLY A 245 -20.98 4.88 3.98
N GLY A 246 -21.41 5.65 2.97
CA GLY A 246 -22.04 5.10 1.76
C GLY A 246 -23.33 4.33 2.01
N ASN A 247 -24.28 4.91 2.74
CA ASN A 247 -25.58 4.30 3.05
C ASN A 247 -25.45 2.93 3.79
N GLY A 248 -24.51 2.85 4.72
CA GLY A 248 -24.32 1.67 5.57
C GLY A 248 -23.38 0.60 4.98
N LYS A 249 -22.62 0.91 3.93
CA LYS A 249 -21.55 0.03 3.46
C LYS A 249 -20.40 -0.06 4.47
N SER A 250 -20.12 1.04 5.18
CA SER A 250 -19.01 1.22 6.10
C SER A 250 -19.41 2.22 7.19
N ALA A 251 -18.70 2.27 8.30
CA ALA A 251 -18.70 3.47 9.14
C ALA A 251 -18.00 4.61 8.40
N PRO A 252 -18.32 5.90 8.69
CA PRO A 252 -17.55 7.00 8.16
C PRO A 252 -16.07 6.90 8.53
N CYS A 253 -15.17 6.88 7.56
CA CYS A 253 -13.73 6.76 7.79
C CYS A 253 -13.17 7.89 8.66
N THR A 254 -13.81 9.07 8.58
CA THR A 254 -13.47 10.27 9.34
C THR A 254 -13.64 10.11 10.85
N ILE A 255 -14.47 9.17 11.33
CA ILE A 255 -14.66 8.92 12.77
C ILE A 255 -13.36 8.44 13.41
N CYS A 256 -12.64 7.54 12.73
CA CYS A 256 -11.40 6.96 13.25
C CYS A 256 -10.15 7.67 12.72
N HIS A 257 -10.11 7.98 11.40
CA HIS A 257 -8.96 8.57 10.76
C HIS A 257 -8.89 10.11 10.83
N GLY A 258 -9.85 10.74 11.51
CA GLY A 258 -9.95 12.20 11.63
C GLY A 258 -10.67 12.86 10.44
N PRO A 259 -11.18 14.09 10.59
CA PRO A 259 -12.03 14.76 9.60
C PRO A 259 -11.33 14.98 8.26
N GLU A 260 -10.00 15.18 8.27
CA GLU A 260 -9.16 15.34 7.08
C GLU A 260 -8.31 14.11 6.79
N LEU A 261 -8.63 12.97 7.40
CA LEU A 261 -7.92 11.70 7.29
C LEU A 261 -6.42 11.76 7.69
N ASN A 262 -6.05 12.71 8.56
CA ASN A 262 -4.66 12.88 9.04
C ASN A 262 -4.30 11.94 10.20
N GLY A 263 -5.22 11.09 10.63
CA GLY A 263 -5.05 10.18 11.76
C GLY A 263 -5.41 10.80 13.10
N VAL A 264 -5.65 9.94 14.10
CA VAL A 264 -5.96 10.34 15.49
C VAL A 264 -5.28 9.38 16.45
N GLY A 265 -4.39 9.87 17.31
CA GLY A 265 -3.68 9.03 18.28
C GLY A 265 -2.88 7.90 17.58
N PRO A 266 -3.16 6.62 17.90
CA PRO A 266 -2.46 5.49 17.27
C PRO A 266 -2.99 5.15 15.87
N ILE A 267 -4.09 5.75 15.42
CA ILE A 267 -4.72 5.48 14.13
C ILE A 267 -3.95 6.23 13.04
N PRO A 268 -3.52 5.54 11.96
CA PRO A 268 -2.68 6.15 10.94
C PRO A 268 -3.41 7.19 10.10
N GLY A 269 -2.70 8.24 9.69
CA GLY A 269 -3.15 9.15 8.65
C GLY A 269 -3.18 8.47 7.28
N LEU A 270 -4.17 8.83 6.46
CA LEU A 270 -4.37 8.33 5.09
C LEU A 270 -4.14 9.43 4.05
N ALA A 271 -4.28 10.71 4.46
CA ALA A 271 -4.15 11.86 3.60
C ALA A 271 -2.80 11.91 2.87
N GLY A 272 -2.82 12.24 1.58
CA GLY A 272 -1.64 12.38 0.73
C GLY A 272 -0.86 11.10 0.45
N ARG A 273 -1.41 9.92 0.78
CA ARG A 273 -0.73 8.64 0.57
C ARG A 273 -1.07 8.04 -0.80
N SER A 274 -0.17 7.20 -1.31
CA SER A 274 -0.33 6.51 -2.60
C SER A 274 -1.70 5.84 -2.71
N PRO A 275 -2.52 6.22 -3.70
CA PRO A 275 -3.85 5.63 -3.85
C PRO A 275 -3.78 4.17 -4.28
N SER A 276 -2.79 3.76 -5.09
CA SER A 276 -2.57 2.34 -5.42
C SER A 276 -2.23 1.52 -4.17
N TYR A 277 -1.45 2.08 -3.25
CA TYR A 277 -1.17 1.45 -1.97
C TYR A 277 -2.44 1.35 -1.10
N LEU A 278 -3.24 2.41 -1.02
CA LEU A 278 -4.48 2.43 -0.22
C LEU A 278 -5.47 1.38 -0.72
N VAL A 279 -5.68 1.24 -2.03
CA VAL A 279 -6.54 0.19 -2.59
C VAL A 279 -6.06 -1.19 -2.16
N ARG A 280 -4.74 -1.47 -2.23
CA ARG A 280 -4.21 -2.75 -1.74
C ARG A 280 -4.51 -2.99 -0.26
N GLN A 281 -4.42 -1.97 0.57
CA GLN A 281 -4.69 -2.14 2.00
C GLN A 281 -6.16 -2.41 2.28
N LEU A 282 -7.09 -1.73 1.62
CA LEU A 282 -8.53 -1.99 1.73
C LEU A 282 -8.85 -3.41 1.25
N TYR A 283 -8.31 -3.81 0.11
CA TYR A 283 -8.47 -5.14 -0.46
C TYR A 283 -7.86 -6.23 0.45
N ASP A 284 -6.65 -6.04 0.96
CA ASP A 284 -5.98 -6.99 1.85
C ASP A 284 -6.72 -7.14 3.19
N PHE A 285 -7.33 -6.08 3.74
CA PHE A 285 -8.22 -6.19 4.90
C PHE A 285 -9.50 -6.97 4.58
N GLN A 286 -10.16 -6.66 3.45
CA GLN A 286 -11.39 -7.33 3.03
C GLN A 286 -11.19 -8.84 2.83
N HIS A 287 -10.02 -9.25 2.34
CA HIS A 287 -9.68 -10.65 2.05
C HIS A 287 -8.89 -11.34 3.18
N GLY A 288 -8.72 -10.68 4.33
CA GLY A 288 -8.09 -11.26 5.52
C GLY A 288 -6.57 -11.50 5.40
N THR A 289 -5.91 -11.01 4.35
CA THR A 289 -4.44 -11.09 4.22
C THR A 289 -3.72 -10.03 5.03
N ARG A 290 -4.48 -9.08 5.60
CA ARG A 290 -4.06 -8.13 6.61
C ARG A 290 -4.93 -8.32 7.86
N ALA A 291 -4.48 -9.18 8.79
CA ALA A 291 -5.28 -9.73 9.89
C ALA A 291 -4.64 -9.57 11.28
N GLY A 292 -3.80 -8.57 11.51
CA GLY A 292 -3.19 -8.28 12.83
C GLY A 292 -4.24 -7.89 13.89
N PRO A 293 -3.84 -7.77 15.18
CA PRO A 293 -4.76 -7.55 16.30
C PRO A 293 -5.61 -6.28 16.19
N TRP A 294 -5.19 -5.29 15.39
CA TRP A 294 -5.99 -4.09 15.12
C TRP A 294 -6.89 -4.21 13.88
N SER A 295 -6.75 -5.29 13.10
CA SER A 295 -7.57 -5.51 11.90
C SER A 295 -9.07 -5.64 12.17
N PRO A 296 -9.53 -6.21 13.30
CA PRO A 296 -10.95 -6.24 13.64
C PRO A 296 -11.62 -4.87 13.71
N LEU A 297 -10.84 -3.79 13.88
CA LEU A 297 -11.36 -2.41 13.83
C LEU A 297 -11.68 -1.96 12.40
N MET A 298 -10.94 -2.49 11.39
CA MET A 298 -11.09 -2.10 9.99
C MET A 298 -11.90 -3.11 9.17
N ALA A 299 -11.87 -4.39 9.53
CA ALA A 299 -12.49 -5.45 8.74
C ALA A 299 -14.00 -5.24 8.48
N PRO A 300 -14.82 -4.82 9.47
CA PRO A 300 -16.23 -4.55 9.23
C PRO A 300 -16.48 -3.41 8.24
N ASP A 301 -15.57 -2.44 8.20
CA ASP A 301 -15.71 -1.24 7.37
C ASP A 301 -15.34 -1.46 5.90
N VAL A 302 -14.62 -2.54 5.60
CA VAL A 302 -14.20 -2.85 4.23
C VAL A 302 -14.99 -3.98 3.59
N ILE A 303 -15.71 -4.79 4.36
CA ILE A 303 -16.32 -6.03 3.86
C ILE A 303 -17.36 -5.82 2.76
N ASN A 304 -18.06 -4.69 2.77
CA ASN A 304 -19.10 -4.36 1.80
C ASN A 304 -18.64 -3.35 0.73
N LEU A 305 -17.36 -2.94 0.74
CA LEU A 305 -16.83 -2.04 -0.28
C LEU A 305 -16.64 -2.79 -1.60
N THR A 306 -17.11 -2.17 -2.67
CA THR A 306 -16.76 -2.60 -4.04
C THR A 306 -15.37 -2.09 -4.41
N LEU A 307 -14.78 -2.61 -5.49
CA LEU A 307 -13.51 -2.08 -6.01
C LEU A 307 -13.64 -0.59 -6.39
N ASP A 308 -14.77 -0.19 -6.96
CA ASP A 308 -15.03 1.23 -7.30
C ASP A 308 -15.08 2.11 -6.04
N ASP A 309 -15.67 1.61 -4.95
CA ASP A 309 -15.65 2.31 -3.66
C ASP A 309 -14.20 2.47 -3.13
N MET A 310 -13.38 1.41 -3.23
CA MET A 310 -11.98 1.46 -2.84
C MET A 310 -11.16 2.44 -3.70
N VAL A 311 -11.42 2.49 -5.00
CA VAL A 311 -10.82 3.46 -5.93
C VAL A 311 -11.20 4.89 -5.54
N ALA A 312 -12.48 5.15 -5.28
CA ALA A 312 -12.98 6.46 -4.88
C ALA A 312 -12.39 6.93 -3.55
N LEU A 313 -12.42 6.07 -2.52
CA LEU A 313 -11.81 6.36 -1.21
C LEU A 313 -10.31 6.66 -1.30
N ALA A 314 -9.59 5.85 -2.09
CA ALA A 314 -8.16 6.04 -2.29
C ALA A 314 -7.84 7.31 -3.08
N ALA A 315 -8.63 7.65 -4.10
CA ALA A 315 -8.50 8.88 -4.86
C ALA A 315 -8.71 10.12 -3.96
N TYR A 316 -9.75 10.10 -3.13
CA TYR A 316 -10.03 11.18 -2.18
C TYR A 316 -8.90 11.32 -1.15
N ALA A 317 -8.53 10.24 -0.46
CA ALA A 317 -7.48 10.30 0.56
C ALA A 317 -6.13 10.79 -0.02
N ALA A 318 -5.78 10.36 -1.22
CA ALA A 318 -4.55 10.80 -1.90
C ALA A 318 -4.60 12.27 -2.35
N SER A 319 -5.78 12.83 -2.59
CA SER A 319 -5.96 14.24 -3.01
C SER A 319 -5.85 15.23 -1.85
N LEU A 320 -5.91 14.75 -0.62
CA LEU A 320 -5.78 15.60 0.58
C LEU A 320 -4.31 15.93 0.85
N PRO A 321 -4.01 17.10 1.46
CA PRO A 321 -2.68 17.39 1.95
C PRO A 321 -2.30 16.39 3.06
N PRO A 322 -1.04 15.87 3.06
CA PRO A 322 -0.61 14.88 4.04
C PRO A 322 -0.33 15.46 5.42
#